data_9a13ccc85dbc8de4d878617bf1b7e181
#
_entry.id   9a13ccc85dbc8de4d878617bf1b7e181
#
_cell.length_a   1.000
_cell.length_b   1.000
_cell.length_c   1.000
_cell.angle_alpha   90.00
_cell.angle_beta   90.00
_cell.angle_gamma   90.00
#
_symmetry.space_group_name_H-M   'P 1'
#
loop_
_entity.id
_entity.type
_entity.pdbx_description
1 polymer ?
#
loop_
_entity_poly.entity_id
_entity_poly.type
_entity_poly.pdbx_seq_one_letter_code
_entity_poly.pdbx_strand_id
1 'polypeptide(L)'
;MKWKKLGQVFAPDHHYDWMVSHAANPVADQLSDSLYRVYSSCRDKNNKSSIYHIDFNINQPDKILNISKTPILSPGDPGYFDDSGVTVTGLVTVDKIKYLYYLGWNLGVTVPWRNSIGLAISDSTGCIF
;
A
#
# COMPACT_ATOMS: atom_id res chain seq x y z
N MET A 1 -1.88 16.56 23.91
CA MET A 1 -2.80 15.91 22.94
C MET A 1 -3.07 14.49 23.43
N LYS A 2 -4.33 14.03 23.44
CA LYS A 2 -4.69 12.65 23.82
C LYS A 2 -5.24 11.92 22.59
N TRP A 3 -4.76 10.70 22.34
CA TRP A 3 -5.24 9.85 21.26
C TRP A 3 -6.37 8.94 21.76
N LYS A 4 -7.43 8.80 20.95
CA LYS A 4 -8.50 7.82 21.16
C LYS A 4 -8.38 6.77 20.07
N LYS A 5 -8.18 5.50 20.45
CA LYS A 5 -8.22 4.37 19.50
C LYS A 5 -9.66 4.09 19.10
N LEU A 6 -9.95 4.03 17.81
CA LEU A 6 -11.28 3.75 17.27
C LEU A 6 -11.48 2.27 16.91
N GLY A 7 -10.41 1.47 16.94
CA GLY A 7 -10.44 0.06 16.58
C GLY A 7 -9.76 -0.24 15.25
N GLN A 8 -9.97 -1.46 14.75
CA GLN A 8 -9.45 -1.90 13.47
C GLN A 8 -10.35 -1.38 12.34
N VAL A 9 -9.76 -0.71 11.36
CA VAL A 9 -10.50 -0.17 10.20
C VAL A 9 -10.62 -1.22 9.10
N PHE A 10 -9.54 -1.97 8.82
CA PHE A 10 -9.50 -2.95 7.74
C PHE A 10 -8.48 -4.06 8.04
N ALA A 11 -8.80 -5.27 7.58
CA ALA A 11 -7.87 -6.39 7.47
C ALA A 11 -8.11 -7.10 6.12
N PRO A 12 -7.08 -7.50 5.38
CA PRO A 12 -7.21 -8.21 4.11
C PRO A 12 -8.01 -9.51 4.19
N ASP A 13 -7.69 -10.37 5.14
CA ASP A 13 -8.37 -11.62 5.47
C ASP A 13 -8.86 -12.44 4.24
N HIS A 14 -7.92 -12.77 3.36
CA HIS A 14 -8.21 -13.53 2.11
C HIS A 14 -9.21 -12.82 1.17
N HIS A 15 -9.22 -11.49 1.16
CA HIS A 15 -10.15 -10.71 0.34
C HIS A 15 -10.00 -11.00 -1.17
N TYR A 16 -8.75 -11.21 -1.62
CA TYR A 16 -8.38 -11.70 -2.96
C TYR A 16 -7.21 -12.67 -2.84
N ASP A 17 -6.95 -13.47 -3.90
CA ASP A 17 -5.82 -14.42 -3.94
C ASP A 17 -4.45 -13.77 -3.70
N TRP A 18 -4.32 -12.49 -4.11
CA TRP A 18 -3.12 -11.69 -3.92
C TRP A 18 -3.15 -10.87 -2.61
N MET A 19 -4.28 -10.82 -1.91
CA MET A 19 -4.51 -10.06 -0.68
C MET A 19 -4.96 -11.01 0.44
N VAL A 20 -4.03 -11.81 0.93
CA VAL A 20 -4.31 -12.87 1.91
C VAL A 20 -4.17 -12.36 3.33
N SER A 21 -3.14 -11.56 3.62
CA SER A 21 -2.81 -11.15 4.98
C SER A 21 -2.07 -9.81 5.01
N HIS A 22 -1.87 -9.28 6.19
CA HIS A 22 -1.17 -8.03 6.50
C HIS A 22 -1.88 -6.79 5.96
N ALA A 23 -1.86 -5.73 6.76
CA ALA A 23 -2.19 -4.35 6.40
C ALA A 23 -1.05 -3.48 6.94
N ALA A 24 0.08 -3.48 6.22
CA ALA A 24 1.34 -2.93 6.71
C ALA A 24 1.59 -1.54 6.12
N ASN A 25 2.25 -0.68 6.92
CA ASN A 25 2.76 0.63 6.53
C ASN A 25 1.70 1.52 5.86
N PRO A 26 0.58 1.84 6.53
CA PRO A 26 -0.47 2.65 5.94
C PRO A 26 -0.01 4.10 5.72
N VAL A 27 -0.28 4.63 4.52
CA VAL A 27 -0.07 6.04 4.16
C VAL A 27 -1.40 6.61 3.70
N ALA A 28 -1.89 7.64 4.40
CA ALA A 28 -3.17 8.27 4.11
C ALA A 28 -3.01 9.44 3.12
N ASP A 29 -3.96 9.52 2.20
CA ASP A 29 -4.16 10.58 1.23
C ASP A 29 -5.56 11.16 1.38
N GLN A 30 -5.66 12.44 1.66
CA GLN A 30 -6.93 13.12 1.80
C GLN A 30 -7.47 13.49 0.41
N LEU A 31 -8.57 12.87 -0.01
CA LEU A 31 -9.21 13.14 -1.30
C LEU A 31 -10.21 14.31 -1.24
N SER A 32 -10.86 14.49 -0.07
CA SER A 32 -11.75 15.62 0.22
C SER A 32 -11.84 15.82 1.74
N ASP A 33 -12.69 16.72 2.21
CA ASP A 33 -12.81 17.06 3.64
C ASP A 33 -12.98 15.84 4.57
N SER A 34 -13.69 14.80 4.09
CA SER A 34 -13.95 13.61 4.89
C SER A 34 -13.60 12.29 4.21
N LEU A 35 -13.26 12.31 2.92
CA LEU A 35 -12.90 11.11 2.16
C LEU A 35 -11.39 10.91 2.15
N TYR A 36 -10.96 9.74 2.57
CA TYR A 36 -9.55 9.35 2.61
C TYR A 36 -9.32 8.09 1.80
N ARG A 37 -8.19 8.07 1.11
CA ARG A 37 -7.58 6.87 0.54
C ARG A 37 -6.40 6.48 1.39
N VAL A 38 -6.32 5.23 1.78
CA VAL A 38 -5.16 4.69 2.50
C VAL A 38 -4.49 3.65 1.62
N TYR A 39 -3.25 3.93 1.25
CA TYR A 39 -2.36 2.98 0.62
C TYR A 39 -1.71 2.12 1.69
N SER A 40 -1.67 0.82 1.47
CA SER A 40 -1.06 -0.11 2.41
C SER A 40 -0.53 -1.33 1.66
N SER A 41 0.18 -2.21 2.34
CA SER A 41 0.76 -3.40 1.73
C SER A 41 0.15 -4.66 2.33
N CYS A 42 -0.15 -5.62 1.48
CA CYS A 42 -0.62 -6.95 1.87
C CYS A 42 0.32 -8.03 1.34
N ARG A 43 0.13 -9.26 1.79
CA ARG A 43 0.88 -10.41 1.31
C ARG A 43 -0.04 -11.44 0.68
N ASP A 44 0.44 -12.05 -0.39
CA ASP A 44 -0.16 -13.23 -1.00
C ASP A 44 0.17 -14.53 -0.23
N LYS A 45 -0.30 -15.67 -0.73
CA LYS A 45 -0.02 -17.00 -0.16
C LYS A 45 1.46 -17.41 -0.17
N ASN A 46 2.28 -16.76 -1.00
CA ASN A 46 3.73 -17.01 -1.11
C ASN A 46 4.53 -15.97 -0.29
N ASN A 47 3.88 -15.16 0.53
CA ASN A 47 4.46 -14.05 1.28
C ASN A 47 5.06 -12.92 0.41
N LYS A 48 4.76 -12.87 -0.88
CA LYS A 48 5.10 -11.73 -1.71
C LYS A 48 4.20 -10.55 -1.36
N SER A 49 4.79 -9.37 -1.20
CA SER A 49 4.07 -8.17 -0.77
C SER A 49 3.78 -7.27 -1.95
N SER A 50 2.53 -6.81 -2.05
CA SER A 50 2.05 -5.86 -3.03
C SER A 50 1.35 -4.68 -2.34
N ILE A 51 1.26 -3.54 -3.01
CA ILE A 51 0.57 -2.35 -2.49
C ILE A 51 -0.85 -2.30 -3.01
N TYR A 52 -1.78 -1.93 -2.15
CA TYR A 52 -3.20 -1.73 -2.43
C TYR A 52 -3.69 -0.41 -1.83
N HIS A 53 -4.93 -0.02 -2.13
CA HIS A 53 -5.60 1.05 -1.41
C HIS A 53 -7.00 0.65 -0.95
N ILE A 54 -7.46 1.32 0.09
CA ILE A 54 -8.86 1.38 0.52
C ILE A 54 -9.31 2.82 0.58
N ASP A 55 -10.59 3.06 0.31
CA ASP A 55 -11.22 4.37 0.47
C ASP A 55 -12.29 4.28 1.57
N PHE A 56 -12.33 5.27 2.46
CA PHE A 56 -13.35 5.36 3.51
C PHE A 56 -13.61 6.81 3.92
N ASN A 57 -14.76 7.04 4.55
CA ASN A 57 -15.08 8.32 5.17
C ASN A 57 -14.56 8.35 6.61
N ILE A 58 -13.80 9.38 6.98
CA ILE A 58 -13.20 9.50 8.32
C ILE A 58 -14.25 9.56 9.44
N ASN A 59 -15.48 9.98 9.14
CA ASN A 59 -16.58 10.01 10.10
C ASN A 59 -17.25 8.62 10.30
N GLN A 60 -16.97 7.66 9.42
CA GLN A 60 -17.45 6.27 9.46
C GLN A 60 -16.30 5.33 9.07
N PRO A 61 -15.21 5.25 9.85
CA PRO A 61 -13.98 4.57 9.45
C PRO A 61 -14.11 3.04 9.37
N ASP A 62 -15.13 2.48 9.97
CA ASP A 62 -15.49 1.05 9.92
C ASP A 62 -16.17 0.65 8.59
N LYS A 63 -16.59 1.64 7.78
CA LYS A 63 -17.25 1.40 6.51
C LYS A 63 -16.31 1.67 5.33
N ILE A 64 -15.77 0.59 4.77
CA ILE A 64 -14.95 0.68 3.55
C ILE A 64 -15.86 0.94 2.35
N LEU A 65 -15.53 1.98 1.59
CA LEU A 65 -16.26 2.41 0.40
C LEU A 65 -15.72 1.76 -0.87
N ASN A 66 -14.41 1.55 -0.92
CA ASN A 66 -13.73 0.97 -2.07
C ASN A 66 -12.46 0.24 -1.65
N ILE A 67 -12.11 -0.81 -2.38
CA ILE A 67 -10.85 -1.55 -2.28
C ILE A 67 -10.33 -1.77 -3.69
N SER A 68 -9.03 -1.57 -3.92
CA SER A 68 -8.44 -1.87 -5.22
C SER A 68 -8.59 -3.37 -5.56
N LYS A 69 -9.13 -3.67 -6.75
CA LYS A 69 -9.38 -5.04 -7.21
C LYS A 69 -8.10 -5.78 -7.62
N THR A 70 -7.09 -5.02 -8.00
CA THR A 70 -5.75 -5.49 -8.36
C THR A 70 -4.72 -4.72 -7.56
N PRO A 71 -3.51 -5.26 -7.36
CA PRO A 71 -2.41 -4.47 -6.82
C PRO A 71 -2.22 -3.19 -7.62
N ILE A 72 -1.97 -2.08 -6.95
CA ILE A 72 -1.57 -0.82 -7.60
C ILE A 72 -0.07 -0.79 -7.87
N LEU A 73 0.69 -1.55 -7.11
CA LEU A 73 2.11 -1.82 -7.36
C LEU A 73 2.42 -3.25 -6.90
N SER A 74 2.96 -4.03 -7.81
CA SER A 74 3.40 -5.41 -7.60
C SER A 74 4.92 -5.49 -7.50
N PRO A 75 5.46 -6.60 -6.96
CA PRO A 75 6.89 -6.89 -7.06
C PRO A 75 7.39 -6.84 -8.50
N GLY A 76 8.64 -6.46 -8.68
CA GLY A 76 9.33 -6.53 -9.97
C GLY A 76 9.60 -7.96 -10.43
N ASP A 77 10.11 -8.09 -11.65
CA ASP A 77 10.55 -9.37 -12.22
C ASP A 77 11.75 -9.94 -11.43
N PRO A 78 11.95 -11.28 -11.48
CA PRO A 78 13.10 -11.91 -10.82
C PRO A 78 14.43 -11.25 -11.18
N GLY A 79 15.21 -10.89 -10.17
CA GLY A 79 16.50 -10.19 -10.29
C GLY A 79 16.41 -8.67 -10.13
N TYR A 80 15.22 -8.09 -10.08
CA TYR A 80 15.06 -6.69 -9.71
C TYR A 80 15.18 -6.50 -8.19
N PHE A 81 15.43 -5.25 -7.75
CA PHE A 81 15.65 -4.93 -6.34
C PHE A 81 14.42 -5.18 -5.47
N ASP A 82 13.25 -5.34 -6.07
CA ASP A 82 11.95 -5.48 -5.43
C ASP A 82 11.21 -6.77 -5.82
N ASP A 83 11.90 -7.77 -6.36
CA ASP A 83 11.33 -9.03 -6.85
C ASP A 83 10.65 -9.89 -5.77
N SER A 84 10.95 -9.65 -4.51
CA SER A 84 10.39 -10.39 -3.38
C SER A 84 9.28 -9.63 -2.65
N GLY A 85 9.12 -8.33 -2.93
CA GLY A 85 8.04 -7.54 -2.37
C GLY A 85 8.24 -6.03 -2.39
N VAL A 86 7.12 -5.33 -2.30
CA VAL A 86 7.05 -3.88 -2.20
C VAL A 86 6.18 -3.45 -1.03
N THR A 87 6.52 -2.34 -0.37
CA THR A 87 5.69 -1.71 0.65
C THR A 87 5.74 -0.19 0.53
N VAL A 88 4.59 0.45 0.71
CA VAL A 88 4.51 1.91 0.69
C VAL A 88 5.26 2.51 1.88
N THR A 89 5.95 3.63 1.65
CA THR A 89 6.67 4.37 2.69
C THR A 89 6.28 5.84 2.76
N GLY A 90 5.80 6.41 1.66
CA GLY A 90 5.37 7.80 1.61
C GLY A 90 4.63 8.15 0.34
N LEU A 91 3.88 9.24 0.40
CA LEU A 91 3.15 9.79 -0.74
C LEU A 91 3.30 11.30 -0.76
N VAL A 92 3.60 11.85 -1.93
CA VAL A 92 3.64 13.29 -2.18
C VAL A 92 2.81 13.61 -3.41
N THR A 93 2.01 14.66 -3.35
CA THR A 93 1.24 15.14 -4.50
C THR A 93 1.80 16.47 -4.96
N VAL A 94 2.15 16.56 -6.25
CA VAL A 94 2.60 17.78 -6.90
C VAL A 94 1.80 17.94 -8.20
N ASP A 95 1.13 19.07 -8.37
CA ASP A 95 0.33 19.37 -9.58
C ASP A 95 -0.62 18.25 -10.00
N LYS A 96 -1.31 17.64 -9.03
CA LYS A 96 -2.24 16.49 -9.18
C LYS A 96 -1.58 15.16 -9.53
N ILE A 97 -0.27 15.12 -9.72
CA ILE A 97 0.50 13.88 -9.90
C ILE A 97 0.92 13.37 -8.52
N LYS A 98 0.74 12.09 -8.28
CA LYS A 98 1.14 11.44 -7.04
C LYS A 98 2.47 10.71 -7.24
N TYR A 99 3.37 10.92 -6.30
CA TYR A 99 4.68 10.31 -6.22
C TYR A 99 4.66 9.39 -4.99
N LEU A 100 4.62 8.08 -5.24
CA LEU A 100 4.60 7.07 -4.20
C LEU A 100 6.01 6.53 -3.99
N TYR A 101 6.59 6.86 -2.84
CA TYR A 101 7.84 6.24 -2.41
C TYR A 101 7.54 4.87 -1.80
N TYR A 102 8.30 3.88 -2.21
CA TYR A 102 8.16 2.53 -1.70
C TYR A 102 9.50 1.91 -1.37
N LEU A 103 9.46 0.96 -0.47
CA LEU A 103 10.56 0.06 -0.18
C LEU A 103 10.35 -1.19 -1.02
N GLY A 104 11.32 -1.51 -1.85
CA GLY A 104 11.42 -2.81 -2.50
C GLY A 104 12.48 -3.66 -1.84
N TRP A 105 12.30 -4.97 -1.83
CA TRP A 105 13.32 -5.89 -1.32
C TRP A 105 13.46 -7.13 -2.16
N ASN A 106 14.67 -7.69 -2.10
CA ASN A 106 14.97 -9.02 -2.58
C ASN A 106 15.76 -9.82 -1.55
N LEU A 107 15.77 -11.14 -1.70
CA LEU A 107 16.48 -12.02 -0.80
C LEU A 107 17.97 -12.00 -1.09
N GLY A 108 18.77 -12.03 -0.02
CA GLY A 108 20.22 -12.11 -0.08
C GLY A 108 20.73 -13.43 0.47
N VAL A 109 21.98 -13.77 0.14
CA VAL A 109 22.65 -14.96 0.66
C VAL A 109 23.26 -14.71 2.05
N THR A 110 23.91 -13.57 2.21
CA THR A 110 24.59 -13.18 3.47
C THR A 110 23.67 -12.46 4.44
N VAL A 111 22.64 -11.80 3.92
CA VAL A 111 21.59 -11.14 4.70
C VAL A 111 20.23 -11.63 4.23
N PRO A 112 19.25 -11.78 5.13
CA PRO A 112 17.92 -12.31 4.77
C PRO A 112 17.24 -11.54 3.65
N TRP A 113 17.42 -10.22 3.62
CA TRP A 113 16.88 -9.34 2.59
C TRP A 113 17.74 -8.08 2.41
N ARG A 114 17.68 -7.55 1.22
CA ARG A 114 18.27 -6.25 0.85
C ARG A 114 17.13 -5.31 0.50
N ASN A 115 17.17 -4.11 1.05
CA ASN A 115 16.15 -3.10 0.86
C ASN A 115 16.67 -1.95 -0.01
N SER A 116 15.81 -1.43 -0.88
CA SER A 116 16.08 -0.25 -1.71
C SER A 116 14.85 0.63 -1.79
N ILE A 117 15.05 1.92 -2.04
CA ILE A 117 13.96 2.88 -2.22
C ILE A 117 13.62 2.93 -3.70
N GLY A 118 12.34 2.74 -4.01
CA GLY A 118 11.75 2.95 -5.32
C GLY A 118 10.82 4.16 -5.33
N LEU A 119 10.55 4.68 -6.51
CA LEU A 119 9.61 5.74 -6.76
C LEU A 119 8.69 5.33 -7.91
N ALA A 120 7.38 5.37 -7.66
CA ALA A 120 6.35 5.19 -8.64
C ALA A 120 5.56 6.48 -8.84
N ILE A 121 5.11 6.75 -10.06
CA ILE A 121 4.39 7.97 -10.43
C ILE A 121 3.01 7.57 -10.94
N SER A 122 1.96 8.13 -10.32
CA SER A 122 0.60 7.87 -10.77
C SER A 122 0.22 8.73 -11.96
N ASP A 123 -0.88 8.33 -12.60
CA ASP A 123 -1.72 9.27 -13.32
C ASP A 123 -2.43 10.24 -12.35
N SER A 124 -3.29 11.12 -12.92
CA SER A 124 -4.05 12.10 -12.13
C SER A 124 -5.08 11.50 -11.18
N THR A 125 -5.39 10.20 -11.28
CA THR A 125 -6.35 9.52 -10.40
C THR A 125 -5.69 8.95 -9.14
N GLY A 126 -4.36 8.77 -9.15
CA GLY A 126 -3.62 8.13 -8.07
C GLY A 126 -3.97 6.66 -7.87
N CYS A 127 -4.53 6.02 -8.89
CA CYS A 127 -4.98 4.63 -8.82
C CYS A 127 -4.03 3.65 -9.50
N ILE A 128 -3.18 4.13 -10.40
CA ILE A 128 -2.23 3.34 -11.20
C ILE A 128 -0.85 3.96 -11.04
N PHE A 129 0.12 3.15 -10.72
CA PHE A 129 1.52 3.53 -10.58
C PHE A 129 2.38 2.72 -11.53
#